data_cccc118b29ff52a1dd326861026e8284
#
_entry.id   cccc118b29ff52a1dd326861026e8284
#
_cell.length_a   1.000
_cell.length_b   1.000
_cell.length_c   1.000
_cell.angle_alpha   90.00
_cell.angle_beta   90.00
_cell.angle_gamma   90.00
#
_symmetry.space_group_name_H-M   'P 1'
#
loop_
_entity.id
_entity.type
_entity.pdbx_description
1 polymer ?
#
loop_
_entity_poly.entity_id
_entity_poly.type
_entity_poly.pdbx_seq_one_letter_code
_entity_poly.pdbx_strand_id
1 'polypeptide(L)'
;PEELREQVPLMKEALQTMNIPILTMEGYEADDILGTVAKRCQAEGIEVSVVSGDRDLLQLADTHIKIRIPKTSKGSTQIYDYYPEDVKEQYQVTPTEFIDVKALMGDTSDNIPGVPSIGEKTATNLIVSYGSIENAYAHVDEIKPPRAQKALSEYYDMAQMSKELATICITCPIPFSYEEALIGNLYTPEAFKFMKRMEFKSILNRFDSASMEDKENGPQKSFKEVTDKKEAEKIFKAAEKAAVTGLQLITGSRAKVSEEVEQLTFSFDTDGTVH
;
A
#
# COMPACT_ATOMS: atom_id res chain seq x y z
N PRO A 1 -1.67 2.17 16.94
CA PRO A 1 -2.43 3.33 17.37
C PRO A 1 -3.92 3.13 17.10
N GLU A 2 -4.78 3.71 17.94
CA GLU A 2 -6.23 3.54 17.84
C GLU A 2 -6.76 4.15 16.54
N GLU A 3 -6.23 5.29 16.15
CA GLU A 3 -6.56 5.97 14.90
C GLU A 3 -6.31 5.10 13.65
N LEU A 4 -5.30 4.24 13.70
CA LEU A 4 -5.03 3.32 12.59
C LEU A 4 -6.09 2.21 12.51
N ARG A 5 -6.59 1.74 13.65
CA ARG A 5 -7.62 0.70 13.69
C ARG A 5 -8.93 1.15 13.02
N GLU A 6 -9.28 2.43 13.18
CA GLU A 6 -10.46 3.02 12.54
C GLU A 6 -10.29 3.14 11.01
N GLN A 7 -9.07 3.26 10.52
CA GLN A 7 -8.78 3.40 9.09
C GLN A 7 -8.77 2.06 8.34
N VAL A 8 -8.49 0.94 9.02
CA VAL A 8 -8.45 -0.38 8.37
C VAL A 8 -9.78 -0.76 7.67
N PRO A 9 -10.97 -0.58 8.30
CA PRO A 9 -12.24 -0.82 7.62
C PRO A 9 -12.44 0.08 6.40
N LEU A 10 -12.04 1.36 6.48
CA LEU A 10 -12.14 2.30 5.36
C LEU A 10 -11.24 1.91 4.19
N MET A 11 -10.03 1.43 4.49
CA MET A 11 -9.13 0.90 3.46
C MET A 11 -9.72 -0.34 2.77
N LYS A 12 -10.31 -1.26 3.53
CA LYS A 12 -11.00 -2.43 2.97
C LYS A 12 -12.19 -2.03 2.12
N GLU A 13 -13.00 -1.07 2.56
CA GLU A 13 -14.11 -0.53 1.78
C GLU A 13 -13.62 0.09 0.46
N ALA A 14 -12.54 0.87 0.50
CA ALA A 14 -11.93 1.43 -0.72
C ALA A 14 -11.57 0.34 -1.73
N LEU A 15 -10.85 -0.69 -1.29
CA LEU A 15 -10.44 -1.80 -2.15
C LEU A 15 -11.63 -2.58 -2.71
N GLN A 16 -12.64 -2.84 -1.88
CA GLN A 16 -13.87 -3.52 -2.30
C GLN A 16 -14.65 -2.74 -3.35
N THR A 17 -14.80 -1.41 -3.16
CA THR A 17 -15.48 -0.56 -4.15
C THR A 17 -14.72 -0.49 -5.48
N MET A 18 -13.41 -0.70 -5.45
CA MET A 18 -12.54 -0.79 -6.64
C MET A 18 -12.46 -2.21 -7.23
N ASN A 19 -13.25 -3.16 -6.75
CA ASN A 19 -13.21 -4.57 -7.16
C ASN A 19 -11.83 -5.22 -6.98
N ILE A 20 -11.07 -4.81 -5.95
CA ILE A 20 -9.79 -5.43 -5.61
C ILE A 20 -10.04 -6.55 -4.61
N PRO A 21 -9.66 -7.80 -4.92
CA PRO A 21 -9.82 -8.91 -4.01
C PRO A 21 -9.05 -8.72 -2.71
N ILE A 22 -9.67 -9.07 -1.59
CA ILE A 22 -9.06 -9.06 -0.27
C ILE A 22 -9.06 -10.49 0.25
N LEU A 23 -7.88 -11.03 0.48
CA LEU A 23 -7.71 -12.36 1.05
C LEU A 23 -7.46 -12.26 2.55
N THR A 24 -8.15 -13.09 3.33
CA THR A 24 -7.96 -13.22 4.77
C THR A 24 -8.07 -14.68 5.17
N MET A 25 -7.23 -15.12 6.10
CA MET A 25 -7.27 -16.48 6.65
C MET A 25 -6.99 -16.39 8.15
N GLU A 26 -7.90 -16.90 8.95
CA GLU A 26 -7.74 -16.93 10.40
C GLU A 26 -6.61 -17.89 10.80
N GLY A 27 -5.76 -17.46 11.73
CA GLY A 27 -4.63 -18.25 12.21
C GLY A 27 -3.37 -18.17 11.33
N TYR A 28 -3.38 -17.34 10.27
CA TYR A 28 -2.23 -17.11 9.40
C TYR A 28 -1.94 -15.60 9.29
N GLU A 29 -0.67 -15.27 9.11
CA GLU A 29 -0.24 -13.91 8.88
C GLU A 29 -0.41 -13.49 7.41
N ALA A 30 -0.37 -12.20 7.14
CA ALA A 30 -0.48 -11.69 5.77
C ALA A 30 0.64 -12.22 4.87
N ASP A 31 1.84 -12.37 5.42
CA ASP A 31 3.02 -12.85 4.70
C ASP A 31 2.90 -14.33 4.30
N ASP A 32 2.25 -15.15 5.15
CA ASP A 32 1.94 -16.54 4.83
C ASP A 32 0.97 -16.63 3.65
N ILE A 33 -0.04 -15.74 3.62
CA ILE A 33 -0.99 -15.66 2.51
C ILE A 33 -0.28 -15.22 1.24
N LEU A 34 0.56 -14.18 1.32
CA LEU A 34 1.35 -13.67 0.19
C LEU A 34 2.30 -14.76 -0.34
N GLY A 35 3.03 -15.44 0.56
CA GLY A 35 3.94 -16.52 0.20
C GLY A 35 3.22 -17.70 -0.46
N THR A 36 2.08 -18.10 0.09
CA THR A 36 1.27 -19.21 -0.47
C THR A 36 0.76 -18.87 -1.87
N VAL A 37 0.17 -17.68 -2.05
CA VAL A 37 -0.36 -17.26 -3.36
C VAL A 37 0.78 -17.10 -4.37
N ALA A 38 1.89 -16.46 -3.96
CA ALA A 38 3.06 -16.28 -4.84
C ALA A 38 3.62 -17.62 -5.33
N LYS A 39 3.77 -18.60 -4.45
CA LYS A 39 4.28 -19.93 -4.82
C LYS A 39 3.31 -20.73 -5.68
N ARG A 40 1.99 -20.60 -5.46
CA ARG A 40 0.98 -21.19 -6.37
C ARG A 40 1.06 -20.57 -7.76
N CYS A 41 1.14 -19.24 -7.86
CA CYS A 41 1.29 -18.54 -9.14
C CYS A 41 2.58 -18.96 -9.87
N GLN A 42 3.69 -19.05 -9.15
CA GLN A 42 4.96 -19.53 -9.70
C GLN A 42 4.85 -20.94 -10.27
N ALA A 43 4.17 -21.85 -9.57
CA ALA A 43 3.97 -23.24 -10.04
C ALA A 43 3.19 -23.32 -11.36
N GLU A 44 2.33 -22.33 -11.63
CA GLU A 44 1.59 -22.17 -12.90
C GLU A 44 2.35 -21.34 -13.95
N GLY A 45 3.60 -20.95 -13.66
CA GLY A 45 4.40 -20.14 -14.56
C GLY A 45 3.98 -18.67 -14.67
N ILE A 46 3.26 -18.17 -13.67
CA ILE A 46 2.78 -16.79 -13.61
C ILE A 46 3.84 -15.91 -12.92
N GLU A 47 4.17 -14.79 -13.56
CA GLU A 47 5.06 -13.76 -12.97
C GLU A 47 4.38 -13.04 -11.80
N VAL A 48 5.07 -12.98 -10.67
CA VAL A 48 4.55 -12.41 -9.42
C VAL A 48 5.33 -11.17 -9.01
N SER A 49 4.61 -10.14 -8.60
CA SER A 49 5.19 -8.98 -7.93
C SER A 49 4.56 -8.84 -6.55
N VAL A 50 5.32 -9.17 -5.51
CA VAL A 50 4.92 -8.96 -4.11
C VAL A 50 5.32 -7.55 -3.71
N VAL A 51 4.36 -6.69 -3.38
CA VAL A 51 4.62 -5.30 -2.98
C VAL A 51 4.44 -5.18 -1.47
N SER A 52 5.52 -4.92 -0.75
CA SER A 52 5.50 -4.75 0.71
C SER A 52 6.66 -3.87 1.18
N GLY A 53 6.49 -3.24 2.34
CA GLY A 53 7.59 -2.60 3.07
C GLY A 53 8.41 -3.58 3.90
N ASP A 54 7.92 -4.80 4.08
CA ASP A 54 8.55 -5.82 4.90
C ASP A 54 9.66 -6.55 4.14
N ARG A 55 10.83 -6.63 4.76
CA ARG A 55 12.00 -7.29 4.19
C ARG A 55 11.98 -8.80 4.38
N ASP A 56 11.16 -9.32 5.27
CA ASP A 56 11.07 -10.75 5.51
C ASP A 56 10.55 -11.49 4.28
N LEU A 57 9.76 -10.79 3.47
CA LEU A 57 9.31 -11.29 2.17
C LEU A 57 10.44 -11.50 1.15
N LEU A 58 11.66 -10.99 1.39
CA LEU A 58 12.82 -11.26 0.53
C LEU A 58 13.14 -12.75 0.45
N GLN A 59 12.77 -13.54 1.45
CA GLN A 59 12.90 -15.01 1.43
C GLN A 59 12.08 -15.67 0.33
N LEU A 60 11.05 -14.99 -0.19
CA LEU A 60 10.18 -15.49 -1.26
C LEU A 60 10.72 -15.20 -2.66
N ALA A 61 11.74 -14.33 -2.81
CA ALA A 61 12.28 -13.94 -4.09
C ALA A 61 12.75 -15.17 -4.90
N ASP A 62 12.31 -15.24 -6.16
CA ASP A 62 12.56 -16.38 -7.05
C ASP A 62 12.59 -15.88 -8.51
N THR A 63 12.91 -16.74 -9.46
CA THR A 63 12.96 -16.39 -10.89
C THR A 63 11.66 -15.78 -11.42
N HIS A 64 10.50 -16.22 -10.90
CA HIS A 64 9.18 -15.72 -11.24
C HIS A 64 8.54 -14.87 -10.14
N ILE A 65 9.22 -14.68 -9.02
CA ILE A 65 8.71 -13.88 -7.89
C ILE A 65 9.68 -12.76 -7.59
N LYS A 66 9.28 -11.52 -7.85
CA LYS A 66 10.04 -10.36 -7.41
C LYS A 66 9.38 -9.68 -6.22
N ILE A 67 10.21 -9.22 -5.30
CA ILE A 67 9.77 -8.45 -4.14
C ILE A 67 10.00 -6.97 -4.42
N ARG A 68 8.93 -6.17 -4.36
CA ARG A 68 8.95 -4.73 -4.62
C ARG A 68 8.83 -3.96 -3.31
N ILE A 69 9.90 -3.33 -2.90
CA ILE A 69 9.95 -2.57 -1.64
C ILE A 69 9.88 -1.07 -1.92
N PRO A 70 8.75 -0.40 -1.59
CA PRO A 70 8.65 1.05 -1.67
C PRO A 70 9.41 1.69 -0.50
N LYS A 71 10.33 2.60 -0.82
CA LYS A 71 11.06 3.40 0.19
C LYS A 71 10.73 4.88 -0.02
N THR A 72 10.07 5.48 0.96
CA THR A 72 9.76 6.91 0.94
C THR A 72 10.86 7.69 1.65
N SER A 73 11.48 8.62 0.94
CA SER A 73 12.48 9.53 1.49
C SER A 73 12.26 10.93 0.92
N LYS A 74 12.31 11.95 1.78
CA LYS A 74 12.17 13.36 1.42
C LYS A 74 10.98 13.67 0.52
N GLY A 75 9.83 13.00 0.73
CA GLY A 75 8.60 13.24 -0.03
C GLY A 75 8.53 12.55 -1.40
N SER A 76 9.53 11.76 -1.79
CA SER A 76 9.47 10.91 -2.98
C SER A 76 9.52 9.43 -2.58
N THR A 77 8.74 8.60 -3.29
CA THR A 77 8.76 7.14 -3.11
C THR A 77 9.52 6.53 -4.28
N GLN A 78 10.56 5.79 -3.96
CA GLN A 78 11.30 4.94 -4.89
C GLN A 78 10.92 3.49 -4.66
N ILE A 79 10.81 2.71 -5.74
CA ILE A 79 10.50 1.29 -5.67
C ILE A 79 11.78 0.53 -6.01
N TYR A 80 12.16 -0.39 -5.14
CA TYR A 80 13.29 -1.30 -5.35
C TYR A 80 12.74 -2.69 -5.62
N ASP A 81 13.12 -3.26 -6.74
CA ASP A 81 12.77 -4.62 -7.12
C ASP A 81 13.90 -5.57 -6.73
N TYR A 82 13.57 -6.70 -6.11
CA TYR A 82 14.51 -7.72 -5.68
C TYR A 82 14.15 -9.05 -6.30
N TYR A 83 15.04 -9.57 -7.12
CA TYR A 83 15.13 -10.95 -7.53
C TYR A 83 16.18 -11.68 -6.68
N PRO A 84 16.40 -13.02 -6.82
CA PRO A 84 17.40 -13.73 -6.02
C PRO A 84 18.81 -13.14 -6.10
N GLU A 85 19.21 -12.65 -7.27
CA GLU A 85 20.51 -12.03 -7.50
C GLU A 85 20.65 -10.72 -6.73
N ASP A 86 19.60 -9.90 -6.69
CA ASP A 86 19.59 -8.61 -5.97
C ASP A 86 19.68 -8.83 -4.45
N VAL A 87 18.98 -9.87 -3.95
CA VAL A 87 19.07 -10.29 -2.53
C VAL A 87 20.51 -10.71 -2.22
N LYS A 88 21.12 -11.53 -3.07
CA LYS A 88 22.49 -11.98 -2.89
C LYS A 88 23.50 -10.85 -2.97
N GLU A 89 23.32 -9.92 -3.90
CA GLU A 89 24.19 -8.74 -4.03
C GLU A 89 24.13 -7.84 -2.79
N GLN A 90 22.92 -7.59 -2.29
CA GLN A 90 22.73 -6.66 -1.18
C GLN A 90 23.00 -7.28 0.19
N TYR A 91 22.62 -8.54 0.41
CA TYR A 91 22.65 -9.21 1.72
C TYR A 91 23.72 -10.31 1.80
N GLN A 92 24.42 -10.62 0.71
CA GLN A 92 25.48 -11.64 0.59
C GLN A 92 24.98 -13.08 0.77
N VAL A 93 23.68 -13.29 0.86
CA VAL A 93 23.03 -14.58 1.03
C VAL A 93 21.90 -14.74 0.02
N THR A 94 21.53 -15.97 -0.29
CA THR A 94 20.35 -16.27 -1.12
C THR A 94 19.05 -15.99 -0.35
N PRO A 95 17.89 -15.88 -1.03
CA PRO A 95 16.59 -15.75 -0.34
C PRO A 95 16.33 -16.81 0.73
N THR A 96 16.69 -18.06 0.49
CA THR A 96 16.52 -19.15 1.47
C THR A 96 17.49 -18.99 2.65
N GLU A 97 18.74 -18.63 2.39
CA GLU A 97 19.73 -18.38 3.44
C GLU A 97 19.42 -17.15 4.27
N PHE A 98 18.64 -16.21 3.72
CA PHE A 98 18.18 -15.02 4.44
C PHE A 98 17.34 -15.36 5.68
N ILE A 99 16.57 -16.48 5.63
CA ILE A 99 15.83 -17.00 6.77
C ILE A 99 16.79 -17.34 7.93
N ASP A 100 17.88 -18.03 7.63
CA ASP A 100 18.90 -18.41 8.60
C ASP A 100 19.60 -17.20 9.23
N VAL A 101 19.86 -16.16 8.43
CA VAL A 101 20.41 -14.89 8.94
C VAL A 101 19.44 -14.24 9.92
N LYS A 102 18.15 -14.15 9.57
CA LYS A 102 17.09 -13.61 10.45
C LYS A 102 16.96 -14.45 11.73
N ALA A 103 16.99 -15.75 11.62
CA ALA A 103 16.89 -16.67 12.74
C ALA A 103 18.05 -16.53 13.73
N LEU A 104 19.26 -16.29 13.24
CA LEU A 104 20.43 -16.09 14.10
C LEU A 104 20.45 -14.74 14.78
N MET A 105 20.16 -13.65 14.01
CA MET A 105 20.19 -12.31 14.59
C MET A 105 18.97 -11.97 15.43
N GLY A 106 17.83 -12.65 15.20
CA GLY A 106 16.55 -12.34 15.80
C GLY A 106 15.87 -11.11 15.20
N ASP A 107 14.61 -10.91 15.54
CA ASP A 107 13.85 -9.70 15.24
C ASP A 107 12.94 -9.33 16.41
N THR A 108 13.19 -8.16 17.00
CA THR A 108 12.42 -7.67 18.16
C THR A 108 11.01 -7.21 17.77
N SER A 109 10.78 -6.83 16.50
CA SER A 109 9.44 -6.44 16.01
C SER A 109 8.49 -7.63 15.97
N ASP A 110 9.01 -8.81 15.62
CA ASP A 110 8.24 -10.06 15.46
C ASP A 110 8.42 -11.02 16.64
N ASN A 111 9.05 -10.57 17.72
CA ASN A 111 9.40 -11.40 18.89
C ASN A 111 10.25 -12.62 18.56
N ILE A 112 11.03 -12.58 17.50
CA ILE A 112 11.99 -13.65 17.17
C ILE A 112 13.23 -13.47 18.05
N PRO A 113 13.54 -14.41 18.96
CA PRO A 113 14.59 -14.18 19.97
C PRO A 113 16.00 -14.13 19.39
N GLY A 114 16.27 -14.87 18.32
CA GLY A 114 17.62 -15.01 17.78
C GLY A 114 18.57 -15.73 18.72
N VAL A 115 19.86 -15.65 18.39
CA VAL A 115 20.94 -16.21 19.24
C VAL A 115 21.64 -15.06 19.98
N PRO A 116 21.68 -15.09 21.33
CA PRO A 116 22.33 -14.04 22.09
C PRO A 116 23.75 -13.76 21.62
N SER A 117 24.09 -12.50 21.43
CA SER A 117 25.41 -12.06 20.96
C SER A 117 25.74 -12.33 19.49
N ILE A 118 24.81 -12.84 18.69
CA ILE A 118 24.94 -12.91 17.24
C ILE A 118 24.04 -11.83 16.64
N GLY A 119 24.66 -10.77 16.15
CA GLY A 119 23.97 -9.72 15.37
C GLY A 119 24.13 -9.94 13.87
N GLU A 120 23.48 -9.10 13.06
CA GLU A 120 23.38 -9.19 11.60
C GLU A 120 24.73 -9.57 10.93
N LYS A 121 25.80 -8.81 11.19
CA LYS A 121 27.11 -9.06 10.58
C LYS A 121 27.66 -10.45 10.89
N THR A 122 27.49 -10.92 12.13
CA THR A 122 28.00 -12.24 12.53
C THR A 122 27.12 -13.35 11.94
N ALA A 123 25.82 -13.17 11.95
CA ALA A 123 24.86 -14.07 11.33
C ALA A 123 25.14 -14.22 9.83
N THR A 124 25.26 -13.11 9.11
CA THR A 124 25.60 -13.13 7.67
C THR A 124 26.91 -13.87 7.40
N ASN A 125 27.97 -13.57 8.16
CA ASN A 125 29.26 -14.26 7.96
C ASN A 125 29.18 -15.76 8.23
N LEU A 126 28.41 -16.19 9.22
CA LEU A 126 28.18 -17.61 9.49
C LEU A 126 27.46 -18.30 8.32
N ILE A 127 26.39 -17.68 7.83
CA ILE A 127 25.60 -18.27 6.75
C ILE A 127 26.38 -18.25 5.43
N VAL A 128 27.10 -17.20 5.12
CA VAL A 128 28.01 -17.15 3.95
C VAL A 128 29.07 -18.26 4.03
N SER A 129 29.58 -18.58 5.23
CA SER A 129 30.65 -19.58 5.40
C SER A 129 30.12 -21.02 5.41
N TYR A 130 28.94 -21.24 5.98
CA TYR A 130 28.42 -22.58 6.24
C TYR A 130 27.11 -22.91 5.51
N GLY A 131 26.45 -21.94 4.88
CA GLY A 131 25.22 -22.10 4.09
C GLY A 131 23.93 -22.24 4.91
N SER A 132 23.99 -22.76 6.14
CA SER A 132 22.84 -22.91 7.02
C SER A 132 23.24 -22.96 8.50
N ILE A 133 22.24 -22.73 9.38
CA ILE A 133 22.41 -22.85 10.84
C ILE A 133 22.86 -24.26 11.21
N GLU A 134 22.25 -25.29 10.61
CA GLU A 134 22.52 -26.70 10.88
C GLU A 134 23.98 -27.05 10.54
N ASN A 135 24.44 -26.61 9.39
CA ASN A 135 25.81 -26.85 8.96
C ASN A 135 26.82 -26.04 9.79
N ALA A 136 26.48 -24.81 10.16
CA ALA A 136 27.30 -23.99 11.09
C ALA A 136 27.42 -24.70 12.47
N TYR A 137 26.34 -25.28 12.99
CA TYR A 137 26.36 -26.02 14.22
C TYR A 137 27.18 -27.34 14.13
N ALA A 138 27.08 -28.04 13.00
CA ALA A 138 27.87 -29.24 12.75
C ALA A 138 29.40 -28.97 12.75
N HIS A 139 29.80 -27.71 12.43
CA HIS A 139 31.19 -27.24 12.40
C HIS A 139 31.47 -26.21 13.52
N VAL A 140 30.72 -26.29 14.63
CA VAL A 140 30.77 -25.27 15.67
C VAL A 140 32.18 -25.01 16.23
N ASP A 141 33.01 -26.04 16.28
CA ASP A 141 34.40 -25.93 16.77
C ASP A 141 35.32 -25.09 15.86
N GLU A 142 34.93 -24.86 14.61
CA GLU A 142 35.67 -24.08 13.64
C GLU A 142 35.23 -22.60 13.62
N ILE A 143 34.11 -22.28 14.26
CA ILE A 143 33.51 -20.95 14.25
C ILE A 143 34.40 -19.90 14.93
N LYS A 144 34.54 -18.78 14.25
CA LYS A 144 35.19 -17.56 14.80
C LYS A 144 34.25 -16.37 14.69
N PRO A 145 34.22 -15.45 15.69
CA PRO A 145 35.02 -15.44 16.92
C PRO A 145 34.49 -16.44 17.99
N PRO A 146 35.32 -16.78 19.02
CA PRO A 146 34.91 -17.73 20.06
C PRO A 146 33.60 -17.41 20.76
N ARG A 147 33.21 -16.13 20.77
CA ARG A 147 31.91 -15.68 21.33
C ARG A 147 30.74 -16.21 20.49
N ALA A 148 30.85 -16.19 19.16
CA ALA A 148 29.82 -16.70 18.27
C ALA A 148 29.74 -18.25 18.35
N GLN A 149 30.90 -18.92 18.41
CA GLN A 149 31.00 -20.34 18.63
C GLN A 149 30.25 -20.78 19.89
N LYS A 150 30.60 -20.16 21.03
CA LYS A 150 29.95 -20.44 22.33
C LYS A 150 28.45 -20.16 22.27
N ALA A 151 28.04 -19.04 21.68
CA ALA A 151 26.65 -18.65 21.57
C ALA A 151 25.84 -19.68 20.75
N LEU A 152 26.32 -20.07 19.59
CA LEU A 152 25.62 -21.05 18.76
C LEU A 152 25.58 -22.44 19.41
N SER A 153 26.67 -22.86 20.08
CA SER A 153 26.72 -24.12 20.82
C SER A 153 25.71 -24.16 21.98
N GLU A 154 25.58 -23.05 22.72
CA GLU A 154 24.72 -22.95 23.90
C GLU A 154 23.24 -22.76 23.55
N TYR A 155 22.94 -22.03 22.45
CA TYR A 155 21.59 -21.60 22.08
C TYR A 155 21.11 -22.17 20.73
N TYR A 156 21.59 -23.36 20.36
CA TYR A 156 21.19 -23.97 19.07
C TYR A 156 19.69 -24.23 18.97
N ASP A 157 19.05 -24.73 20.04
CA ASP A 157 17.60 -24.95 20.05
C ASP A 157 16.83 -23.64 19.87
N MET A 158 17.35 -22.53 20.41
CA MET A 158 16.77 -21.21 20.20
C MET A 158 16.92 -20.73 18.75
N ALA A 159 18.07 -21.04 18.11
CA ALA A 159 18.26 -20.75 16.70
C ALA A 159 17.27 -21.53 15.82
N GLN A 160 17.02 -22.79 16.13
CA GLN A 160 16.04 -23.63 15.43
C GLN A 160 14.61 -23.08 15.57
N MET A 161 14.20 -22.76 16.80
CA MET A 161 12.91 -22.13 17.06
C MET A 161 12.79 -20.77 16.32
N SER A 162 13.83 -19.96 16.35
CA SER A 162 13.86 -18.67 15.62
C SER A 162 13.75 -18.87 14.10
N LYS A 163 14.33 -19.93 13.56
CA LYS A 163 14.21 -20.28 12.14
C LYS A 163 12.79 -20.69 11.78
N GLU A 164 12.13 -21.46 12.62
CA GLU A 164 10.73 -21.82 12.44
C GLU A 164 9.83 -20.55 12.43
N LEU A 165 10.05 -19.64 13.39
CA LEU A 165 9.30 -18.39 13.48
C LEU A 165 9.58 -17.43 12.32
N ALA A 166 10.82 -17.37 11.81
CA ALA A 166 11.21 -16.51 10.69
C ALA A 166 10.77 -17.05 9.33
N THR A 167 10.35 -18.32 9.24
CA THR A 167 10.00 -18.96 7.98
C THR A 167 8.53 -18.70 7.63
N ILE A 168 8.29 -18.05 6.51
CA ILE A 168 6.94 -17.80 5.99
C ILE A 168 6.30 -19.13 5.56
N CYS A 169 5.08 -19.38 6.02
CA CYS A 169 4.29 -20.54 5.60
C CYS A 169 3.78 -20.35 4.16
N ILE A 170 4.17 -21.23 3.26
CA ILE A 170 3.78 -21.19 1.83
C ILE A 170 2.70 -22.19 1.46
N THR A 171 2.05 -22.78 2.45
CA THR A 171 1.07 -23.86 2.28
C THR A 171 -0.26 -23.58 3.00
N CYS A 172 -0.61 -22.30 3.17
CA CYS A 172 -1.88 -21.92 3.78
C CYS A 172 -3.07 -22.53 3.01
N PRO A 173 -4.09 -23.04 3.68
CA PRO A 173 -5.28 -23.59 3.03
C PRO A 173 -6.25 -22.49 2.57
N ILE A 174 -5.71 -21.40 2.01
CA ILE A 174 -6.50 -20.27 1.54
C ILE A 174 -7.22 -20.62 0.24
N PRO A 175 -8.53 -20.38 0.13
CA PRO A 175 -9.23 -20.43 -1.14
C PRO A 175 -8.76 -19.25 -2.01
N PHE A 176 -8.21 -19.59 -3.17
CA PHE A 176 -7.73 -18.59 -4.15
C PHE A 176 -8.11 -19.06 -5.55
N SER A 177 -8.75 -18.19 -6.30
CA SER A 177 -9.09 -18.38 -7.73
C SER A 177 -8.42 -17.30 -8.56
N TYR A 178 -7.74 -17.69 -9.62
CA TYR A 178 -7.13 -16.76 -10.56
C TYR A 178 -8.17 -15.91 -11.30
N GLU A 179 -9.33 -16.52 -11.61
CA GLU A 179 -10.44 -15.85 -12.30
C GLU A 179 -11.03 -14.73 -11.44
N GLU A 180 -11.21 -14.97 -10.14
CA GLU A 180 -11.70 -13.98 -9.18
C GLU A 180 -10.66 -12.89 -8.88
N ALA A 181 -9.37 -13.18 -9.11
CA ALA A 181 -8.28 -12.24 -8.91
C ALA A 181 -7.98 -11.37 -10.14
N LEU A 182 -8.66 -11.60 -11.28
CA LEU A 182 -8.48 -10.78 -12.46
C LEU A 182 -8.88 -9.33 -12.18
N ILE A 183 -8.00 -8.40 -12.55
CA ILE A 183 -8.27 -6.97 -12.41
C ILE A 183 -9.32 -6.57 -13.45
N GLY A 184 -10.50 -6.15 -12.96
CA GLY A 184 -11.54 -5.54 -13.75
C GLY A 184 -11.44 -4.01 -13.80
N ASN A 185 -12.60 -3.35 -13.93
CA ASN A 185 -12.67 -1.89 -13.82
C ASN A 185 -12.49 -1.46 -12.37
N LEU A 186 -11.38 -0.78 -12.07
CA LEU A 186 -11.10 -0.21 -10.75
C LEU A 186 -11.86 1.09 -10.47
N TYR A 187 -12.31 1.76 -11.53
CA TYR A 187 -12.96 3.08 -11.48
C TYR A 187 -14.48 2.92 -11.57
N THR A 188 -15.05 2.24 -10.58
CA THR A 188 -16.49 2.01 -10.50
C THR A 188 -17.23 3.26 -9.98
N PRO A 189 -18.56 3.41 -10.23
CA PRO A 189 -19.34 4.48 -9.62
C PRO A 189 -19.29 4.45 -8.08
N GLU A 190 -19.24 3.26 -7.49
CA GLU A 190 -19.13 3.07 -6.03
C GLU A 190 -17.77 3.57 -5.52
N ALA A 191 -16.69 3.25 -6.23
CA ALA A 191 -15.36 3.77 -5.91
C ALA A 191 -15.32 5.30 -6.01
N PHE A 192 -15.94 5.88 -7.04
CA PHE A 192 -16.05 7.33 -7.18
C PHE A 192 -16.75 7.97 -5.98
N LYS A 193 -17.93 7.44 -5.58
CA LYS A 193 -18.68 7.91 -4.41
C LYS A 193 -17.85 7.82 -3.13
N PHE A 194 -17.14 6.69 -2.94
CA PHE A 194 -16.23 6.51 -1.80
C PHE A 194 -15.10 7.55 -1.80
N MET A 195 -14.37 7.70 -2.91
CA MET A 195 -13.25 8.65 -3.01
C MET A 195 -13.69 10.09 -2.83
N LYS A 196 -14.91 10.44 -3.29
CA LYS A 196 -15.53 11.76 -3.08
C LYS A 196 -15.84 11.98 -1.59
N ARG A 197 -16.45 10.99 -0.90
CA ARG A 197 -16.71 11.04 0.55
C ARG A 197 -15.45 11.24 1.38
N MET A 198 -14.36 10.58 0.96
CA MET A 198 -13.06 10.65 1.63
C MET A 198 -12.18 11.83 1.18
N GLU A 199 -12.68 12.67 0.27
CA GLU A 199 -11.96 13.82 -0.28
C GLU A 199 -10.62 13.49 -0.94
N PHE A 200 -10.48 12.31 -1.54
CA PHE A 200 -9.25 11.86 -2.21
C PHE A 200 -9.07 12.50 -3.59
N LYS A 201 -8.80 13.79 -3.62
CA LYS A 201 -8.73 14.62 -4.83
C LYS A 201 -7.78 14.07 -5.90
N SER A 202 -6.61 13.56 -5.49
CA SER A 202 -5.62 13.00 -6.43
C SER A 202 -6.10 11.73 -7.13
N ILE A 203 -6.91 10.92 -6.45
CA ILE A 203 -7.48 9.69 -7.02
C ILE A 203 -8.70 10.05 -7.88
N LEU A 204 -9.54 10.98 -7.43
CA LEU A 204 -10.72 11.43 -8.20
C LEU A 204 -10.35 11.92 -9.60
N ASN A 205 -9.19 12.54 -9.78
CA ASN A 205 -8.70 12.98 -11.09
C ASN A 205 -8.38 11.83 -12.07
N ARG A 206 -8.37 10.58 -11.61
CA ARG A 206 -8.16 9.39 -12.46
C ARG A 206 -9.46 8.79 -13.00
N PHE A 207 -10.59 9.22 -12.47
CA PHE A 207 -11.90 8.79 -12.96
C PHE A 207 -12.26 9.59 -14.20
N ASP A 208 -12.80 8.91 -15.21
CA ASP A 208 -13.33 9.59 -16.40
C ASP A 208 -14.64 10.29 -16.04
N SER A 209 -14.64 11.62 -16.10
CA SER A 209 -15.78 12.43 -15.74
C SER A 209 -17.03 12.14 -16.58
N ALA A 210 -16.86 11.68 -17.83
CA ALA A 210 -17.98 11.38 -18.73
C ALA A 210 -18.74 10.10 -18.35
N SER A 211 -18.08 9.16 -17.64
CA SER A 211 -18.68 7.90 -17.20
C SER A 211 -19.28 7.95 -15.79
N MET A 212 -19.01 9.02 -15.05
CA MET A 212 -19.33 9.17 -13.63
C MET A 212 -20.43 10.20 -13.34
N GLU A 213 -21.10 10.71 -14.37
CA GLU A 213 -22.27 11.55 -14.13
C GLU A 213 -23.33 10.75 -13.37
N ASP A 214 -23.50 11.09 -12.11
CA ASP A 214 -24.65 10.67 -11.30
C ASP A 214 -25.92 11.11 -12.05
N LYS A 215 -26.58 10.15 -12.71
CA LYS A 215 -27.95 10.35 -13.22
C LYS A 215 -28.99 10.43 -12.09
N GLU A 216 -28.53 10.52 -10.86
CA GLU A 216 -29.39 10.85 -9.72
C GLU A 216 -29.54 12.36 -9.65
N ASN A 217 -30.65 12.83 -10.20
CA ASN A 217 -31.37 14.08 -9.89
C ASN A 217 -30.61 15.12 -9.03
N GLY A 218 -29.44 15.53 -9.44
CA GLY A 218 -28.93 16.82 -9.07
C GLY A 218 -29.74 17.87 -9.83
N PRO A 219 -30.11 19.01 -9.23
CA PRO A 219 -30.81 20.07 -9.94
C PRO A 219 -30.04 20.39 -11.22
N GLN A 220 -30.72 20.37 -12.35
CA GLN A 220 -30.11 20.74 -13.64
C GLN A 220 -29.52 22.14 -13.46
N LYS A 221 -28.20 22.24 -13.40
CA LYS A 221 -27.51 23.53 -13.37
C LYS A 221 -27.72 24.20 -14.70
N SER A 222 -28.81 24.96 -14.83
CA SER A 222 -29.01 25.84 -15.96
C SER A 222 -28.26 27.12 -15.73
N PHE A 223 -27.10 27.25 -16.34
CA PHE A 223 -26.40 28.54 -16.38
C PHE A 223 -26.98 29.39 -17.49
N LYS A 224 -27.31 30.63 -17.16
CA LYS A 224 -27.73 31.63 -18.12
C LYS A 224 -26.72 32.77 -18.12
N GLU A 225 -26.06 32.99 -19.24
CA GLU A 225 -25.22 34.16 -19.41
C GLU A 225 -26.13 35.39 -19.59
N VAL A 226 -25.85 36.43 -18.81
CA VAL A 226 -26.64 37.68 -18.83
C VAL A 226 -25.72 38.84 -19.11
N THR A 227 -25.87 39.43 -20.28
CA THR A 227 -25.10 40.61 -20.75
C THR A 227 -25.94 41.88 -20.71
N ASP A 228 -27.26 41.76 -20.54
CA ASP A 228 -28.18 42.92 -20.49
C ASP A 228 -28.34 43.47 -19.07
N LYS A 229 -28.14 44.75 -18.88
CA LYS A 229 -28.23 45.44 -17.59
C LYS A 229 -29.57 45.29 -16.89
N LYS A 230 -30.69 45.37 -17.65
CA LYS A 230 -32.04 45.29 -17.07
C LYS A 230 -32.34 43.85 -16.59
N GLU A 231 -31.80 42.89 -17.29
CA GLU A 231 -31.92 41.50 -16.89
C GLU A 231 -31.06 41.21 -15.66
N ALA A 232 -29.85 41.70 -15.59
CA ALA A 232 -28.98 41.66 -14.42
C ALA A 232 -29.65 42.29 -13.19
N GLU A 233 -30.28 43.47 -13.31
CA GLU A 233 -30.99 44.11 -12.22
C GLU A 233 -32.17 43.27 -11.68
N LYS A 234 -32.86 42.50 -12.54
CA LYS A 234 -33.91 41.55 -12.09
C LYS A 234 -33.32 40.40 -11.27
N ILE A 235 -32.16 39.89 -11.70
CA ILE A 235 -31.48 38.80 -10.98
C ILE A 235 -31.01 39.30 -9.62
N PHE A 236 -30.40 40.48 -9.53
CA PHE A 236 -29.98 41.05 -8.25
C PHE A 236 -31.18 41.23 -7.30
N LYS A 237 -32.32 41.72 -7.78
CA LYS A 237 -33.55 41.87 -6.98
C LYS A 237 -34.13 40.54 -6.54
N ALA A 238 -33.92 39.48 -7.31
CA ALA A 238 -34.32 38.12 -6.91
C ALA A 238 -33.37 37.58 -5.83
N ALA A 239 -32.05 37.78 -6.00
CA ALA A 239 -31.04 37.39 -5.02
C ALA A 239 -31.21 38.09 -3.66
N GLU A 240 -31.63 39.36 -3.63
CA GLU A 240 -31.97 40.07 -2.37
C GLU A 240 -33.12 39.42 -1.56
N LYS A 241 -33.99 38.72 -2.23
CA LYS A 241 -35.16 38.04 -1.58
C LYS A 241 -34.84 36.59 -1.22
N ALA A 242 -33.76 36.03 -1.69
CA ALA A 242 -33.36 34.66 -1.38
C ALA A 242 -32.81 34.55 0.06
N ALA A 243 -33.09 33.44 0.73
CA ALA A 243 -32.60 33.20 2.08
C ALA A 243 -31.07 33.05 2.10
N VAL A 244 -30.48 32.49 1.02
CA VAL A 244 -29.05 32.33 0.82
C VAL A 244 -28.70 32.63 -0.65
N THR A 245 -27.64 33.38 -0.89
CA THR A 245 -27.12 33.67 -2.23
C THR A 245 -25.65 33.36 -2.27
N GLY A 246 -25.24 32.42 -3.15
CA GLY A 246 -23.83 32.13 -3.44
C GLY A 246 -23.29 33.15 -4.45
N LEU A 247 -22.11 33.69 -4.19
CA LEU A 247 -21.42 34.61 -5.10
C LEU A 247 -20.03 34.06 -5.40
N GLN A 248 -19.71 33.90 -6.67
CA GLN A 248 -18.37 33.59 -7.12
C GLN A 248 -17.86 34.66 -8.08
N LEU A 249 -16.71 35.24 -7.76
CA LEU A 249 -16.04 36.22 -8.58
C LEU A 249 -14.94 35.51 -9.35
N ILE A 250 -14.97 35.62 -10.69
CA ILE A 250 -13.92 35.08 -11.56
C ILE A 250 -13.22 36.28 -12.18
N THR A 251 -11.91 36.45 -11.86
CA THR A 251 -11.06 37.47 -12.46
C THR A 251 -10.15 36.84 -13.49
N GLY A 252 -9.97 37.48 -14.62
CA GLY A 252 -9.02 37.05 -15.65
C GLY A 252 -7.62 37.00 -15.12
N SER A 253 -6.89 35.95 -15.43
CA SER A 253 -5.51 35.62 -15.09
C SER A 253 -4.87 36.41 -13.94
N ARG A 254 -4.37 35.72 -12.93
CA ARG A 254 -3.41 36.05 -11.84
C ARG A 254 -2.92 37.50 -11.70
N ALA A 255 -3.68 38.49 -12.14
CA ALA A 255 -3.31 39.89 -12.10
C ALA A 255 -3.81 40.56 -10.81
N LYS A 256 -3.08 41.54 -10.39
CA LYS A 256 -3.25 42.29 -9.14
C LYS A 256 -4.69 42.73 -8.89
N VAL A 257 -5.07 42.83 -7.62
CA VAL A 257 -6.38 43.23 -7.06
C VAL A 257 -7.02 44.52 -7.64
N SER A 258 -6.41 45.14 -8.64
CA SER A 258 -6.87 46.37 -9.28
C SER A 258 -7.44 46.20 -10.70
N GLU A 259 -7.62 44.95 -11.16
CA GLU A 259 -8.07 44.74 -12.54
C GLU A 259 -9.55 44.38 -12.62
N GLU A 260 -10.14 44.69 -13.75
CA GLU A 260 -11.56 44.54 -14.02
C GLU A 260 -12.07 43.11 -13.80
N VAL A 261 -13.26 42.99 -13.20
CA VAL A 261 -13.96 41.73 -13.04
C VAL A 261 -14.44 41.26 -14.40
N GLU A 262 -13.89 40.17 -14.93
CA GLU A 262 -14.29 39.65 -16.23
C GLU A 262 -15.65 38.93 -16.16
N GLN A 263 -15.94 38.27 -15.05
CA GLN A 263 -17.18 37.54 -14.88
C GLN A 263 -17.63 37.50 -13.42
N LEU A 264 -18.91 37.73 -13.20
CA LEU A 264 -19.58 37.60 -11.90
C LEU A 264 -20.66 36.53 -11.99
N THR A 265 -20.54 35.50 -11.21
CA THR A 265 -21.50 34.40 -11.19
C THR A 265 -22.30 34.40 -9.87
N PHE A 266 -23.61 34.37 -9.99
CA PHE A 266 -24.53 34.21 -8.86
C PHE A 266 -25.20 32.84 -8.96
N SER A 267 -25.33 32.17 -7.80
CA SER A 267 -26.17 31.01 -7.64
C SER A 267 -27.14 31.25 -6.49
N PHE A 268 -28.41 31.19 -6.75
CA PHE A 268 -29.44 31.25 -5.72
C PHE A 268 -30.60 30.32 -6.10
N ASP A 269 -31.31 29.84 -5.10
CA ASP A 269 -32.44 28.98 -5.29
C ASP A 269 -33.73 29.72 -4.90
N THR A 270 -34.77 29.52 -5.67
CA THR A 270 -36.08 30.16 -5.45
C THR A 270 -36.90 29.47 -4.35
N ASP A 271 -36.51 28.26 -3.96
CA ASP A 271 -37.16 27.43 -2.92
C ASP A 271 -36.32 27.24 -1.65
N GLY A 272 -35.17 27.88 -1.56
CA GLY A 272 -34.34 27.91 -0.32
C GLY A 272 -33.32 26.75 -0.21
N THR A 273 -33.11 25.96 -1.24
CA THR A 273 -32.02 24.98 -1.31
C THR A 273 -30.74 25.63 -1.82
N VAL A 274 -29.62 25.38 -1.14
CA VAL A 274 -28.27 25.87 -1.53
C VAL A 274 -27.64 24.87 -2.48
N HIS A 275 -27.21 25.34 -3.62
CA HIS A 275 -26.49 24.53 -4.64
C HIS A 275 -25.01 24.82 -4.62
#